data_99bba017de5208e27bfbeeb3fe1a55e9
#
_entry.id   99bba017de5208e27bfbeeb3fe1a55e9
#
_cell.length_a   1.000
_cell.length_b   1.000
_cell.length_c   1.000
_cell.angle_alpha   90.00
_cell.angle_beta   90.00
_cell.angle_gamma   90.00
#
_symmetry.space_group_name_H-M   'P 1'
#
loop_
_entity.id
_entity.type
_entity.pdbx_description
1 polymer ?
#
loop_
_entity_poly.entity_id
_entity_poly.type
_entity_poly.pdbx_seq_one_letter_code
_entity_poly.pdbx_strand_id
1 'polypeptide(L)'
;VLSPIQLNQEAIDGIGGLLKQIQAINQKLNPNLKLIGILPNIVEPTPFQKDNLKAIVQHFSKFLIKNSDGSYAFVKKTTAIAEAQAQGIPTNKLGKTSGFTAWAELKTVFESINKFMEI
;
A
#
# COMPACT_ATOMS: atom_id res chain seq x y z
N VAL A 1 2.07 1.84 12.23
CA VAL A 1 2.48 0.74 11.31
C VAL A 1 1.75 0.87 9.99
N LEU A 2 2.48 0.87 8.93
CA LEU A 2 1.97 0.77 7.55
C LEU A 2 2.37 -0.61 7.02
N SER A 3 1.41 -1.37 6.48
CA SER A 3 1.66 -2.71 5.96
C SER A 3 1.45 -2.77 4.46
N PRO A 4 2.51 -2.70 3.63
CA PRO A 4 2.37 -2.99 2.21
C PRO A 4 2.19 -4.50 2.00
N ILE A 5 1.27 -4.89 1.13
CA ILE A 5 1.01 -6.29 0.81
C ILE A 5 0.89 -6.50 -0.70
N GLN A 6 1.29 -7.66 -1.17
CA GLN A 6 0.97 -8.12 -2.52
C GLN A 6 -0.40 -8.80 -2.54
N LEU A 7 -1.07 -8.75 -3.69
CA LEU A 7 -2.42 -9.34 -3.83
C LEU A 7 -2.33 -10.84 -4.14
N ASN A 8 -1.68 -11.59 -3.26
CA ASN A 8 -1.63 -13.04 -3.32
C ASN A 8 -2.31 -13.66 -2.08
N GLN A 9 -2.65 -14.93 -2.16
CA GLN A 9 -3.41 -15.59 -1.10
C GLN A 9 -2.64 -15.64 0.22
N GLU A 10 -1.34 -15.86 0.18
CA GLU A 10 -0.50 -15.95 1.39
C GLU A 10 -0.50 -14.62 2.15
N ALA A 11 -0.35 -13.50 1.45
CA ALA A 11 -0.39 -12.18 2.07
C ALA A 11 -1.76 -11.88 2.68
N ILE A 12 -2.85 -12.24 1.97
CA ILE A 12 -4.21 -12.06 2.46
C ILE A 12 -4.43 -12.87 3.72
N ASP A 13 -4.02 -14.13 3.73
CA ASP A 13 -4.15 -15.01 4.88
C ASP A 13 -3.36 -14.49 6.09
N GLY A 14 -2.27 -13.78 5.85
CA GLY A 14 -1.43 -13.19 6.89
C GLY A 14 -2.01 -11.95 7.56
N ILE A 15 -3.01 -11.29 6.97
CA ILE A 15 -3.55 -10.02 7.51
C ILE A 15 -4.12 -10.21 8.91
N GLY A 16 -4.90 -11.26 9.13
CA GLY A 16 -5.50 -11.54 10.45
C GLY A 16 -4.46 -11.70 11.53
N GLY A 17 -3.37 -12.43 11.24
CA GLY A 17 -2.24 -12.60 12.17
C GLY A 17 -1.52 -11.28 12.47
N LEU A 18 -1.30 -10.46 11.44
CA LEU A 18 -0.70 -9.13 11.61
C LEU A 18 -1.54 -8.25 12.54
N LEU A 19 -2.85 -8.21 12.34
CA LEU A 19 -3.76 -7.41 13.17
C LEU A 19 -3.74 -7.86 14.62
N LYS A 20 -3.71 -9.17 14.87
CA LYS A 20 -3.60 -9.72 16.23
C LYS A 20 -2.29 -9.34 16.90
N GLN A 21 -1.17 -9.39 16.15
CA GLN A 21 0.15 -9.02 16.68
C GLN A 21 0.19 -7.53 17.06
N ILE A 22 -0.33 -6.66 16.19
CA ILE A 22 -0.39 -5.22 16.47
C ILE A 22 -1.23 -4.93 17.71
N GLN A 23 -2.37 -5.59 17.84
CA GLN A 23 -3.24 -5.44 19.00
C GLN A 23 -2.53 -5.89 20.29
N ALA A 24 -1.84 -7.02 20.27
CA ALA A 24 -1.11 -7.53 21.43
C ALA A 24 0.02 -6.58 21.86
N ILE A 25 0.79 -6.06 20.91
CA ILE A 25 1.87 -5.09 21.17
C ILE A 25 1.29 -3.79 21.73
N ASN A 26 0.20 -3.31 21.14
CA ASN A 26 -0.47 -2.09 21.59
C ASN A 26 -0.92 -2.20 23.06
N GLN A 27 -1.51 -3.34 23.43
CA GLN A 27 -2.04 -3.53 24.78
C GLN A 27 -0.94 -3.71 25.84
N LYS A 28 0.16 -4.40 25.50
CA LYS A 28 1.15 -4.84 26.47
C LYS A 28 2.44 -4.04 26.49
N LEU A 29 2.91 -3.59 25.32
CA LEU A 29 4.24 -3.02 25.16
C LEU A 29 4.22 -1.56 24.73
N ASN A 30 3.33 -1.18 23.82
CA ASN A 30 3.30 0.17 23.26
C ASN A 30 1.87 0.61 22.97
N PRO A 31 1.20 1.29 23.92
CA PRO A 31 -0.18 1.73 23.70
C PRO A 31 -0.34 2.82 22.62
N ASN A 32 0.77 3.44 22.20
CA ASN A 32 0.75 4.44 21.14
C ASN A 32 0.95 3.86 19.73
N LEU A 33 1.17 2.54 19.64
CA LEU A 33 1.30 1.89 18.34
C LEU A 33 -0.05 1.88 17.62
N LYS A 34 -0.07 2.40 16.39
CA LYS A 34 -1.28 2.46 15.57
C LYS A 34 -1.02 1.81 14.22
N LEU A 35 -2.03 1.13 13.67
CA LEU A 35 -2.01 0.70 12.28
C LEU A 35 -2.50 1.86 11.42
N ILE A 36 -1.62 2.41 10.59
CA ILE A 36 -1.98 3.46 9.61
C ILE A 36 -2.90 2.86 8.54
N GLY A 37 -2.53 1.69 8.04
CA GLY A 37 -3.35 0.99 7.08
C GLY A 37 -2.59 -0.09 6.33
N ILE A 38 -3.33 -0.79 5.49
CA ILE A 38 -2.83 -1.81 4.57
C ILE A 38 -2.77 -1.17 3.19
N LEU A 39 -1.64 -1.30 2.51
CA LEU A 39 -1.41 -0.73 1.18
C LEU A 39 -1.11 -1.85 0.19
N PRO A 40 -2.04 -2.17 -0.74
CA PRO A 40 -1.73 -3.10 -1.83
C PRO A 40 -0.58 -2.56 -2.68
N ASN A 41 0.41 -3.40 -2.93
CA ASN A 41 1.64 -3.04 -3.64
C ASN A 41 1.87 -4.00 -4.82
N ILE A 42 2.59 -3.53 -5.83
CA ILE A 42 2.89 -4.30 -7.04
C ILE A 42 1.61 -4.84 -7.69
N VAL A 43 0.60 -3.97 -7.82
CA VAL A 43 -0.73 -4.36 -8.30
C VAL A 43 -0.73 -4.44 -9.83
N GLU A 44 -1.19 -5.57 -10.37
CA GLU A 44 -1.37 -5.81 -11.80
C GLU A 44 -2.85 -6.03 -12.10
N PRO A 45 -3.32 -5.65 -13.32
CA PRO A 45 -4.73 -5.79 -13.70
C PRO A 45 -5.08 -7.22 -14.14
N THR A 46 -4.68 -8.22 -13.39
CA THR A 46 -5.01 -9.63 -13.65
C THR A 46 -6.33 -9.98 -12.96
N PRO A 47 -7.11 -10.93 -13.51
CA PRO A 47 -8.35 -11.39 -12.87
C PRO A 47 -8.11 -11.89 -11.45
N PHE A 48 -7.03 -12.63 -11.22
CA PHE A 48 -6.66 -13.15 -9.91
C PHE A 48 -6.43 -12.04 -8.89
N GLN A 49 -5.67 -11.00 -9.26
CA GLN A 49 -5.42 -9.88 -8.35
C GLN A 49 -6.65 -9.02 -8.14
N LYS A 50 -7.49 -8.85 -9.16
CA LYS A 50 -8.76 -8.13 -9.03
C LYS A 50 -9.68 -8.82 -8.04
N ASP A 51 -9.78 -10.15 -8.10
CA ASP A 51 -10.59 -10.92 -7.17
C ASP A 51 -10.05 -10.84 -5.74
N ASN A 52 -8.74 -10.91 -5.59
CA ASN A 52 -8.10 -10.76 -4.28
C ASN A 52 -8.29 -9.36 -3.70
N LEU A 53 -8.23 -8.32 -4.53
CA LEU A 53 -8.50 -6.96 -4.09
C LEU A 53 -9.95 -6.82 -3.62
N LYS A 54 -10.91 -7.40 -4.33
CA LYS A 54 -12.31 -7.41 -3.90
C LYS A 54 -12.48 -8.10 -2.56
N ALA A 55 -11.81 -9.21 -2.34
CA ALA A 55 -11.85 -9.93 -1.05
C ALA A 55 -11.31 -9.07 0.09
N ILE A 56 -10.20 -8.37 -0.13
CA ILE A 56 -9.62 -7.46 0.86
C ILE A 56 -10.58 -6.31 1.16
N VAL A 57 -11.16 -5.70 0.13
CA VAL A 57 -12.14 -4.62 0.30
C VAL A 57 -13.35 -5.11 1.09
N GLN A 58 -13.83 -6.32 0.81
CA GLN A 58 -15.00 -6.88 1.49
C GLN A 58 -14.75 -7.14 2.98
N HIS A 59 -13.58 -7.66 3.34
CA HIS A 59 -13.30 -8.10 4.70
C HIS A 59 -12.48 -7.11 5.54
N PHE A 60 -11.67 -6.25 4.90
CA PHE A 60 -10.71 -5.39 5.57
C PHE A 60 -10.80 -3.93 5.12
N SER A 61 -11.94 -3.47 4.61
CA SER A 61 -12.10 -2.11 4.06
C SER A 61 -11.70 -1.01 5.05
N LYS A 62 -11.98 -1.19 6.34
CA LYS A 62 -11.65 -0.20 7.36
C LYS A 62 -10.15 -0.05 7.62
N PHE A 63 -9.33 -1.02 7.18
CA PHE A 63 -7.89 -0.99 7.33
C PHE A 63 -7.18 -0.53 6.05
N LEU A 64 -7.90 -0.34 4.95
CA LEU A 64 -7.32 0.13 3.70
C LEU A 64 -7.20 1.65 3.69
N ILE A 65 -6.08 2.15 3.17
CA ILE A 65 -5.85 3.58 3.04
C ILE A 65 -6.71 4.11 1.90
N LYS A 66 -7.40 5.24 2.12
CA LYS A 66 -8.22 5.89 1.11
C LYS A 66 -7.56 7.16 0.61
N ASN A 67 -7.64 7.39 -0.69
CA ASN A 67 -7.30 8.66 -1.31
C ASN A 67 -8.35 9.73 -0.99
N SER A 68 -8.04 10.98 -1.26
CA SER A 68 -8.95 12.10 -1.00
C SER A 68 -10.26 12.03 -1.79
N ASP A 69 -10.28 11.31 -2.93
CA ASP A 69 -11.48 11.10 -3.75
C ASP A 69 -12.35 9.93 -3.28
N GLY A 70 -11.96 9.26 -2.20
CA GLY A 70 -12.68 8.10 -1.65
C GLY A 70 -12.29 6.76 -2.23
N SER A 71 -11.44 6.72 -3.25
CA SER A 71 -10.91 5.47 -3.80
C SER A 71 -9.85 4.87 -2.85
N TYR A 72 -9.60 3.57 -2.98
CA TYR A 72 -8.56 2.91 -2.19
C TYR A 72 -7.18 3.15 -2.80
N ALA A 73 -6.20 3.47 -1.96
CA ALA A 73 -4.82 3.66 -2.38
C ALA A 73 -4.16 2.32 -2.70
N PHE A 74 -3.39 2.25 -3.77
CA PHE A 74 -2.56 1.10 -4.10
C PHE A 74 -1.40 1.53 -4.98
N VAL A 75 -0.34 0.73 -5.02
CA VAL A 75 0.83 0.97 -5.86
C VAL A 75 0.85 -0.05 -6.98
N LYS A 76 0.75 0.42 -8.22
CA LYS A 76 0.80 -0.44 -9.40
C LYS A 76 2.21 -0.95 -9.64
N LYS A 77 2.31 -2.15 -10.23
CA LYS A 77 3.56 -2.62 -10.80
C LYS A 77 3.85 -1.80 -12.06
N THR A 78 4.98 -1.09 -12.08
CA THR A 78 5.40 -0.31 -13.24
C THR A 78 6.86 -0.61 -13.57
N THR A 79 7.17 -0.59 -14.87
CA THR A 79 8.55 -0.74 -15.36
C THR A 79 9.42 0.43 -14.89
N ALA A 80 8.85 1.63 -14.84
CA ALA A 80 9.56 2.83 -14.44
C ALA A 80 10.07 2.74 -12.99
N ILE A 81 9.27 2.22 -12.06
CA ILE A 81 9.70 2.03 -10.67
C ILE A 81 10.85 1.01 -10.61
N ALA A 82 10.71 -0.10 -11.33
CA ALA A 82 11.74 -1.13 -11.38
C ALA A 82 13.05 -0.60 -12.00
N GLU A 83 12.97 0.19 -13.07
CA GLU A 83 14.15 0.81 -13.69
C GLU A 83 14.83 1.80 -12.74
N ALA A 84 14.07 2.65 -12.07
CA ALA A 84 14.60 3.60 -11.10
C ALA A 84 15.31 2.88 -9.96
N GLN A 85 14.71 1.81 -9.45
CA GLN A 85 15.28 0.98 -8.41
C GLN A 85 16.59 0.33 -8.86
N ALA A 86 16.63 -0.20 -10.08
CA ALA A 86 17.84 -0.80 -10.64
C ALA A 86 18.98 0.21 -10.81
N GLN A 87 18.66 1.46 -11.12
CA GLN A 87 19.62 2.54 -11.25
C GLN A 87 20.00 3.20 -9.92
N GLY A 88 19.30 2.86 -8.84
CA GLY A 88 19.52 3.45 -7.53
C GLY A 88 19.13 4.92 -7.43
N ILE A 89 18.15 5.37 -8.21
CA ILE A 89 17.67 6.75 -8.23
C ILE A 89 16.19 6.83 -7.88
N PRO A 90 15.70 7.98 -7.39
CA PRO A 90 14.27 8.19 -7.21
C PRO A 90 13.49 8.10 -8.53
N THR A 91 12.25 7.62 -8.48
CA THR A 91 11.41 7.43 -9.67
C THR A 91 11.24 8.73 -10.48
N ASN A 92 11.13 9.88 -9.80
CA ASN A 92 10.98 11.19 -10.45
C ASN A 92 12.25 11.68 -11.15
N LYS A 93 13.39 11.03 -10.92
CA LYS A 93 14.67 11.38 -11.55
C LYS A 93 15.01 10.49 -12.75
N LEU A 94 14.11 9.58 -13.13
CA LEU A 94 14.36 8.65 -14.23
C LEU A 94 14.47 9.32 -15.61
N GLY A 95 13.90 10.53 -15.77
CA GLY A 95 14.03 11.29 -17.01
C GLY A 95 13.13 10.80 -18.17
N LYS A 96 12.15 9.94 -17.89
CA LYS A 96 11.20 9.41 -18.86
C LYS A 96 9.79 9.82 -18.51
N THR A 97 8.90 9.92 -19.52
CA THR A 97 7.47 10.20 -19.30
C THR A 97 6.84 9.17 -18.36
N SER A 98 7.18 7.88 -18.54
CA SER A 98 6.69 6.81 -17.65
C SER A 98 7.16 7.00 -16.20
N GLY A 99 8.35 7.56 -16.00
CA GLY A 99 8.86 7.90 -14.67
C GLY A 99 8.06 9.00 -14.00
N PHE A 100 7.71 10.05 -14.74
CA PHE A 100 6.88 11.13 -14.22
C PHE A 100 5.45 10.66 -13.89
N THR A 101 4.87 9.82 -14.75
CA THR A 101 3.55 9.23 -14.50
C THR A 101 3.54 8.35 -13.25
N ALA A 102 4.53 7.47 -13.12
CA ALA A 102 4.68 6.61 -11.95
C ALA A 102 4.89 7.44 -10.66
N TRP A 103 5.70 8.49 -10.73
CA TRP A 103 5.92 9.39 -9.60
C TRP A 103 4.64 10.10 -9.18
N ALA A 104 3.83 10.60 -10.13
CA ALA A 104 2.57 11.25 -9.83
C ALA A 104 1.61 10.31 -9.08
N GLU A 105 1.53 9.05 -9.48
CA GLU A 105 0.73 8.03 -8.80
C GLU A 105 1.25 7.76 -7.38
N LEU A 106 2.57 7.59 -7.22
CA LEU A 106 3.20 7.40 -5.92
C LEU A 106 2.98 8.60 -4.99
N LYS A 107 3.09 9.81 -5.53
CA LYS A 107 2.89 11.04 -4.76
C LYS A 107 1.48 11.10 -4.18
N THR A 108 0.46 10.72 -4.95
CA THR A 108 -0.92 10.64 -4.47
C THR A 108 -1.04 9.68 -3.29
N VAL A 109 -0.41 8.50 -3.39
CA VAL A 109 -0.40 7.51 -2.30
C VAL A 109 0.31 8.08 -1.06
N PHE A 110 1.47 8.71 -1.23
CA PHE A 110 2.23 9.28 -0.12
C PHE A 110 1.46 10.42 0.56
N GLU A 111 0.76 11.25 -0.19
CA GLU A 111 -0.10 12.30 0.38
C GLU A 111 -1.22 11.69 1.23
N SER A 112 -1.83 10.60 0.78
CA SER A 112 -2.86 9.88 1.53
C SER A 112 -2.30 9.30 2.83
N ILE A 113 -1.10 8.73 2.80
CA ILE A 113 -0.42 8.21 4.00
C ILE A 113 -0.12 9.35 4.97
N ASN A 114 0.42 10.47 4.49
CA ASN A 114 0.74 11.62 5.33
C ASN A 114 -0.51 12.18 6.01
N LYS A 115 -1.63 12.21 5.32
CA LYS A 115 -2.90 12.64 5.89
C LYS A 115 -3.33 11.75 7.05
N PHE A 116 -3.18 10.44 6.93
CA PHE A 116 -3.46 9.49 8.01
C PHE A 116 -2.52 9.67 9.20
N MET A 117 -1.28 10.05 8.95
CA MET A 117 -0.28 10.29 10.00
C MET A 117 -0.43 11.67 10.63
N GLU A 118 -1.28 12.54 10.11
CA GLU A 118 -1.47 13.92 10.56
C GLU A 118 -0.18 14.76 10.51
N ILE A 119 0.63 14.50 9.49
CA ILE A 119 1.87 15.22 9.26
C ILE A 119 1.64 16.42 8.35
#